data_68280e06c5b371063b20950800a93d5d
#
_entry.id   68280e06c5b371063b20950800a93d5d
#
_cell.length_a   1.000
_cell.length_b   1.000
_cell.length_c   1.000
_cell.angle_alpha   90.00
_cell.angle_beta   90.00
_cell.angle_gamma   90.00
#
_symmetry.space_group_name_H-M   'P 1'
#
loop_
_entity.id
_entity.type
_entity.pdbx_description
1 polymer ?
#
loop_
_entity_poly.entity_id
_entity_poly.type
_entity_poly.pdbx_seq_one_letter_code
_entity_poly.pdbx_strand_id
1 'polypeptide(L)'
;MVPRLKRFLLAASLLAAPVCAASPAGAETLDLTRASCADFVAMSENDQSQLSLWLAGYFAGGAQRPLLDLEKIAAAPAALAQICAKSPQLPLVGAETRAAFIPAP
;
A
#
# COMPACT_ATOMS: atom_id res chain seq x y z
N MET A 1 20.52 17.24 48.59
CA MET A 1 20.22 17.38 48.14
C MET A 1 19.95 17.23 47.20
N VAL A 2 19.76 17.32 46.92
CA VAL A 2 19.33 17.38 46.11
C VAL A 2 19.35 17.15 45.27
N PRO A 3 19.38 17.29 45.26
CA PRO A 3 19.41 17.19 44.34
C PRO A 3 19.09 16.46 43.73
N ARG A 4 18.88 16.40 43.84
CA ARG A 4 18.54 15.93 43.30
C ARG A 4 17.93 15.76 42.54
N LEU A 5 17.74 15.77 42.52
CA LEU A 5 17.11 15.76 41.77
C LEU A 5 16.95 15.83 40.89
N LYS A 6 17.05 16.12 40.91
CA LYS A 6 16.87 16.36 40.00
C LYS A 6 16.95 15.83 39.08
N ARG A 7 17.20 15.54 39.22
CA ARG A 7 17.25 15.14 38.33
C ARG A 7 16.64 14.50 37.69
N PHE A 8 16.34 14.35 37.82
CA PHE A 8 15.58 13.99 37.03
C PHE A 8 15.12 13.97 36.22
N LEU A 9 15.08 14.14 36.30
CA LEU A 9 14.55 14.40 35.48
C LEU A 9 14.57 14.22 34.53
N LEU A 10 14.79 14.22 34.38
CA LEU A 10 14.71 14.25 33.36
C LEU A 10 14.56 13.58 32.69
N ALA A 11 14.49 13.29 32.86
CA ALA A 11 14.19 12.91 32.18
C ALA A 11 13.62 12.58 31.63
N ALA A 12 13.36 12.67 31.73
CA ALA A 12 12.68 12.58 31.22
C ALA A 12 12.36 12.65 30.34
N SER A 13 12.52 12.91 30.12
CA SER A 13 12.20 13.14 29.26
C SER A 13 12.40 12.73 28.34
N LEU A 14 12.62 12.48 28.13
CA LEU A 14 12.67 12.31 27.22
C LEU A 14 12.44 11.63 26.60
N LEU A 15 12.22 11.34 26.62
CA LEU A 15 11.90 10.94 26.07
C LEU A 15 11.34 10.80 25.47
N ALA A 16 11.17 10.80 25.60
CA ALA A 16 10.60 10.79 25.06
C ALA A 16 10.37 11.00 24.15
N ALA A 17 10.17 11.27 23.97
CA ALA A 17 9.79 11.63 23.08
C ALA A 17 10.08 11.27 21.99
N PRO A 18 10.37 11.07 21.57
CA PRO A 18 10.46 10.87 20.41
C PRO A 18 9.89 9.96 19.88
N VAL A 19 9.78 9.45 20.08
CA VAL A 19 9.36 8.70 19.59
C VAL A 19 8.41 8.64 18.99
N CYS A 20 7.90 8.86 19.27
CA CYS A 20 6.89 8.79 18.78
C CYS A 20 6.77 9.21 17.63
N ALA A 21 7.18 9.85 17.52
CA ALA A 21 7.01 10.39 16.53
C ALA A 21 7.03 9.73 15.40
N ALA A 22 7.52 9.01 15.20
CA ALA A 22 7.63 8.51 14.15
C ALA A 22 6.68 7.98 13.50
N SER A 23 6.01 7.48 13.80
CA SER A 23 5.24 6.79 13.23
C SER A 23 4.45 7.04 12.18
N PRO A 24 4.21 8.02 11.75
CA PRO A 24 3.25 8.26 10.78
C PRO A 24 3.42 7.58 9.49
N ALA A 25 4.45 7.00 9.25
CA ALA A 25 4.58 6.37 8.00
C ALA A 25 3.46 5.44 7.70
N GLY A 26 2.91 4.83 8.68
CA GLY A 26 1.86 3.90 8.42
C GLY A 26 0.54 4.53 8.14
N ALA A 27 0.47 5.83 8.25
CA ALA A 27 -0.76 6.51 8.04
C ALA A 27 -0.85 7.15 6.67
N GLU A 28 0.03 6.82 5.80
CA GLU A 28 0.02 7.40 4.48
C GLU A 28 -1.23 7.04 3.72
N THR A 29 -1.75 8.00 2.99
CA THR A 29 -2.91 7.81 2.15
C THR A 29 -2.46 7.63 0.71
N LEU A 30 -2.99 6.62 0.04
CA LEU A 30 -2.70 6.40 -1.36
C LEU A 30 -3.89 6.85 -2.19
N ASP A 31 -3.66 7.81 -3.07
CA ASP A 31 -4.71 8.33 -3.94
C ASP A 31 -4.69 7.54 -5.25
N LEU A 32 -5.63 6.62 -5.39
CA LEU A 32 -5.66 5.73 -6.54
C LEU A 32 -6.10 6.40 -7.82
N THR A 33 -6.63 7.62 -7.75
CA THR A 33 -6.91 8.35 -8.98
C THR A 33 -5.63 8.85 -9.63
N ARG A 34 -4.51 8.81 -8.90
CA ARG A 34 -3.24 9.34 -9.40
C ARG A 34 -2.11 8.33 -9.31
N ALA A 35 -2.35 7.19 -8.69
CA ALA A 35 -1.30 6.20 -8.49
C ALA A 35 -0.92 5.57 -9.82
N SER A 36 0.37 5.32 -9.98
CA SER A 36 0.91 4.72 -11.19
C SER A 36 1.50 3.35 -10.89
N CYS A 37 1.82 2.65 -11.96
CA CYS A 37 2.57 1.40 -11.86
C CYS A 37 3.85 1.57 -11.06
N ALA A 38 4.57 2.68 -11.26
CA ALA A 38 5.80 2.92 -10.51
C ALA A 38 5.55 2.95 -9.00
N ASP A 39 4.43 3.53 -8.60
CA ASP A 39 4.07 3.56 -7.18
C ASP A 39 3.86 2.16 -6.63
N PHE A 40 3.19 1.31 -7.39
CA PHE A 40 2.93 -0.05 -6.98
C PHE A 40 4.24 -0.84 -6.80
N VAL A 41 5.12 -0.72 -7.76
CA VAL A 41 6.37 -1.48 -7.74
C VAL A 41 7.24 -1.07 -6.55
N ALA A 42 7.11 0.17 -6.10
CA ALA A 42 7.90 0.66 -4.97
C ALA A 42 7.36 0.21 -3.61
N MET A 43 6.19 -0.40 -3.58
CA MET A 43 5.58 -0.82 -2.32
C MET A 43 6.22 -2.09 -1.78
N SER A 44 6.05 -2.32 -0.47
CA SER A 44 6.44 -3.59 0.12
C SER A 44 5.56 -4.71 -0.42
N GLU A 45 6.03 -5.95 -0.30
CA GLU A 45 5.24 -7.09 -0.74
C GLU A 45 3.89 -7.16 -0.04
N ASN A 46 3.89 -6.85 1.24
CA ASN A 46 2.65 -6.89 1.99
C ASN A 46 1.65 -5.87 1.46
N ASP A 47 2.11 -4.66 1.19
CA ASP A 47 1.24 -3.61 0.67
C ASP A 47 0.76 -3.95 -0.73
N GLN A 48 1.62 -4.53 -1.55
CA GLN A 48 1.22 -4.97 -2.89
C GLN A 48 0.12 -6.01 -2.82
N SER A 49 0.21 -6.95 -1.89
CA SER A 49 -0.81 -7.98 -1.73
C SER A 49 -2.14 -7.39 -1.26
N GLN A 50 -2.08 -6.50 -0.30
CA GLN A 50 -3.31 -5.88 0.19
C GLN A 50 -3.98 -5.03 -0.88
N LEU A 51 -3.18 -4.27 -1.62
CA LEU A 51 -3.72 -3.45 -2.68
C LEU A 51 -4.29 -4.30 -3.80
N SER A 52 -3.65 -5.43 -4.09
CA SER A 52 -4.16 -6.34 -5.12
C SER A 52 -5.55 -6.86 -4.75
N LEU A 53 -5.76 -7.19 -3.48
CA LEU A 53 -7.08 -7.62 -3.04
C LEU A 53 -8.11 -6.52 -3.21
N TRP A 54 -7.73 -5.29 -2.85
CA TRP A 54 -8.64 -4.15 -3.04
C TRP A 54 -8.97 -3.94 -4.51
N LEU A 55 -7.95 -4.00 -5.37
CA LEU A 55 -8.15 -3.81 -6.80
C LEU A 55 -9.07 -4.89 -7.38
N ALA A 56 -8.91 -6.12 -6.92
CA ALA A 56 -9.78 -7.20 -7.36
C ALA A 56 -11.24 -6.88 -7.08
N GLY A 57 -11.52 -6.40 -5.87
CA GLY A 57 -12.89 -6.02 -5.53
C GLY A 57 -13.37 -4.81 -6.31
N TYR A 58 -12.48 -3.85 -6.51
CA TYR A 58 -12.83 -2.66 -7.27
C TYR A 58 -13.23 -3.02 -8.72
N PHE A 59 -12.42 -3.83 -9.38
CA PHE A 59 -12.71 -4.21 -10.76
C PHE A 59 -13.93 -5.13 -10.84
N ALA A 60 -14.08 -6.05 -9.90
CA ALA A 60 -15.25 -6.92 -9.88
C ALA A 60 -16.53 -6.11 -9.70
N GLY A 61 -16.48 -5.12 -8.80
CA GLY A 61 -17.62 -4.24 -8.57
C GLY A 61 -17.94 -3.41 -9.79
N GLY A 62 -16.92 -2.87 -10.44
CA GLY A 62 -17.12 -2.07 -11.64
C GLY A 62 -17.72 -2.88 -12.78
N ALA A 63 -17.40 -4.17 -12.82
CA ALA A 63 -17.95 -5.06 -13.84
C ALA A 63 -19.30 -5.65 -13.40
N GLN A 64 -19.74 -5.34 -12.20
CA GLN A 64 -20.95 -5.89 -11.61
C GLN A 64 -20.92 -7.42 -11.56
N ARG A 65 -19.75 -7.96 -11.28
CA ARG A 65 -19.54 -9.41 -11.18
C ARG A 65 -18.88 -9.69 -9.85
N PRO A 66 -19.65 -9.91 -8.79
CA PRO A 66 -19.10 -10.07 -7.45
C PRO A 66 -18.49 -11.46 -7.25
N LEU A 67 -17.57 -11.82 -8.12
CA LEU A 67 -16.86 -13.09 -8.04
C LEU A 67 -15.38 -12.79 -7.89
N LEU A 68 -14.75 -13.38 -6.90
CA LEU A 68 -13.33 -13.19 -6.68
C LEU A 68 -12.62 -14.53 -6.87
N ASP A 69 -11.66 -14.55 -7.79
CA ASP A 69 -10.82 -15.71 -8.00
C ASP A 69 -9.61 -15.57 -7.09
N LEU A 70 -9.61 -16.27 -5.99
CA LEU A 70 -8.57 -16.10 -4.97
C LEU A 70 -7.19 -16.51 -5.45
N GLU A 71 -7.13 -17.49 -6.33
CA GLU A 71 -5.84 -17.86 -6.92
C GLU A 71 -5.29 -16.74 -7.78
N LYS A 72 -6.16 -16.16 -8.58
CA LYS A 72 -5.75 -15.06 -9.44
C LYS A 72 -5.33 -13.85 -8.62
N ILE A 73 -6.04 -13.60 -7.52
CA ILE A 73 -5.68 -12.50 -6.64
C ILE A 73 -4.32 -12.73 -6.00
N ALA A 74 -4.04 -13.96 -5.59
CA ALA A 74 -2.75 -14.28 -5.00
C ALA A 74 -1.61 -14.10 -6.00
N ALA A 75 -1.87 -14.33 -7.28
CA ALA A 75 -0.88 -14.17 -8.32
C ALA A 75 -0.82 -12.74 -8.87
N ALA A 76 -1.75 -11.89 -8.49
CA ALA A 76 -1.87 -10.55 -9.05
C ALA A 76 -0.63 -9.66 -8.83
N PRO A 77 0.03 -9.69 -7.66
CA PRO A 77 1.21 -8.83 -7.51
C PRO A 77 2.28 -9.12 -8.57
N ALA A 78 2.51 -10.40 -8.89
CA ALA A 78 3.48 -10.75 -9.91
C ALA A 78 3.02 -10.35 -11.30
N ALA A 79 1.73 -10.54 -11.58
CA ALA A 79 1.17 -10.14 -12.87
C ALA A 79 1.24 -8.64 -13.07
N LEU A 80 0.92 -7.88 -12.04
CA LEU A 80 1.02 -6.43 -12.09
C LEU A 80 2.47 -5.99 -12.27
N ALA A 81 3.40 -6.65 -11.59
CA ALA A 81 4.81 -6.31 -11.72
C ALA A 81 5.27 -6.45 -13.17
N GLN A 82 4.79 -7.47 -13.88
CA GLN A 82 5.16 -7.65 -15.27
C GLN A 82 4.58 -6.58 -16.17
N ILE A 83 3.32 -6.24 -15.94
CA ILE A 83 2.67 -5.16 -16.70
C ILE A 83 3.40 -3.86 -16.44
N CYS A 84 3.70 -3.58 -15.18
CA CYS A 84 4.31 -2.32 -14.78
C CYS A 84 5.76 -2.21 -15.22
N ALA A 85 6.46 -3.33 -15.39
CA ALA A 85 7.84 -3.30 -15.85
C ALA A 85 7.93 -2.76 -17.27
N LYS A 86 6.89 -3.00 -18.06
CA LYS A 86 6.90 -2.53 -19.45
C LYS A 86 6.49 -1.07 -19.55
N SER A 87 5.68 -0.59 -18.65
CA SER A 87 5.18 0.78 -18.71
C SER A 87 4.96 1.32 -17.30
N PRO A 88 6.01 1.85 -16.69
CA PRO A 88 5.88 2.35 -15.31
C PRO A 88 4.91 3.51 -15.16
N GLN A 89 4.60 4.21 -16.23
CA GLN A 89 3.69 5.35 -16.16
C GLN A 89 2.23 4.97 -16.22
N LEU A 90 1.89 3.73 -16.49
CA LEU A 90 0.50 3.33 -16.58
C LEU A 90 -0.23 3.67 -15.29
N PRO A 91 -1.48 4.15 -15.40
CA PRO A 91 -2.30 4.30 -14.20
C PRO A 91 -2.48 2.94 -13.55
N LEU A 92 -2.38 2.91 -12.24
CA LEU A 92 -2.57 1.67 -11.53
C LEU A 92 -4.00 1.16 -11.65
N VAL A 93 -4.96 2.08 -11.71
CA VAL A 93 -6.36 1.73 -11.93
C VAL A 93 -6.67 2.07 -13.37
N GLY A 94 -6.58 1.09 -14.25
CA GLY A 94 -6.79 1.32 -15.68
C GLY A 94 -7.06 0.02 -16.41
N ALA A 95 -7.23 0.16 -17.72
CA ALA A 95 -7.61 -0.99 -18.55
C ALA A 95 -6.54 -2.09 -18.55
N GLU A 96 -5.28 -1.69 -18.59
CA GLU A 96 -4.20 -2.67 -18.65
C GLU A 96 -4.07 -3.44 -17.34
N THR A 97 -4.14 -2.74 -16.22
CA THR A 97 -4.02 -3.40 -14.92
C THR A 97 -5.26 -4.23 -14.61
N ARG A 98 -6.42 -3.83 -15.13
CA ARG A 98 -7.64 -4.59 -14.95
C ARG A 98 -7.49 -6.01 -15.47
N ALA A 99 -6.72 -6.18 -16.52
CA ALA A 99 -6.54 -7.51 -17.12
C ALA A 99 -5.89 -8.51 -16.17
N ALA A 100 -5.20 -8.05 -15.14
CA ALA A 100 -4.63 -8.95 -14.14
C ALA A 100 -5.71 -9.58 -13.26
N PHE A 101 -6.92 -9.05 -13.26
CA PHE A 101 -7.98 -9.48 -12.36
C PHE A 101 -9.20 -10.01 -13.09
N ILE A 102 -9.56 -9.41 -14.21
CA ILE A 102 -10.79 -9.75 -14.91
C ILE A 102 -10.46 -10.03 -16.38
N PRO A 103 -10.92 -11.16 -16.90
CA PRO A 103 -10.65 -11.45 -18.31
C PRO A 103 -11.33 -10.44 -19.20
N ALA A 104 -10.80 -10.29 -20.39
CA ALA A 104 -11.38 -9.38 -21.36
C ALA A 104 -12.79 -9.85 -21.71
N PRO A 105 -13.67 -8.92 -22.04
CA PRO A 105 -15.05 -9.26 -22.37
C PRO A 105 -15.15 -10.04 -23.66
#